data_89a0777b0d1bfa0977d8e251b2a5d6fc
#
_entry.id   89a0777b0d1bfa0977d8e251b2a5d6fc
#
_cell.length_a   1.000
_cell.length_b   1.000
_cell.length_c   1.000
_cell.angle_alpha   90.00
_cell.angle_beta   90.00
_cell.angle_gamma   90.00
#
_symmetry.space_group_name_H-M   'P 1'
#
loop_
_entity.id
_entity.type
_entity.pdbx_description
1 polymer ?
#
loop_
_entity_poly.entity_id
_entity_poly.type
_entity_poly.pdbx_seq_one_letter_code
_entity_poly.pdbx_strand_id
1 'polypeptide(L)'
;MGMNDTPSSERVHIGFFGRRNAGKSSVLNAVTGQDLAVVSGVKGTTTDPVHKAMELLPLGPVVMIDTPGIDDEGELGGLRVKKSYQVLNKTDVAVLVVDHGQGMAAEDRALLKRIQEKHIPCVIACNKADLDDSAEDPCNPGKQVEAGGEPQEPYPASLPVIKVSALTGQGIDELKECLADLGKVQESGRRIVGDLLEPSDFVVLVVPIDKAAPKGRLILPQQQTIRDI
;
A
#
# COMPACT_ATOMS: atom_id res chain seq x y z
N MET A 1 8.83 22.55 10.07
CA MET A 1 8.91 21.21 10.67
C MET A 1 9.70 20.33 9.70
N GLY A 2 10.79 19.74 10.14
CA GLY A 2 11.64 18.93 9.26
C GLY A 2 11.05 17.53 9.09
N MET A 3 11.36 16.85 7.97
CA MET A 3 10.93 15.47 7.65
C MET A 3 11.22 14.44 8.78
N ASN A 4 12.13 14.74 9.70
CA ASN A 4 12.52 13.84 10.79
C ASN A 4 11.66 13.99 12.06
N ASP A 5 10.75 14.96 12.12
CA ASP A 5 9.99 15.25 13.34
C ASP A 5 8.68 14.44 13.44
N THR A 6 8.21 13.82 12.33
CA THR A 6 7.01 12.98 12.35
C THR A 6 7.38 11.54 12.69
N PRO A 7 6.89 10.99 13.80
CA PRO A 7 7.14 9.59 14.18
C PRO A 7 6.60 8.61 13.12
N SER A 8 7.21 7.44 12.99
CA SER A 8 6.78 6.42 12.04
C SER A 8 5.32 5.97 12.24
N SER A 9 4.82 6.05 13.46
CA SER A 9 3.44 5.69 13.83
C SER A 9 2.37 6.69 13.34
N GLU A 10 2.78 7.91 12.95
CA GLU A 10 1.88 8.94 12.40
C GLU A 10 1.92 8.98 10.86
N ARG A 11 2.76 8.16 10.24
CA ARG A 11 2.89 8.10 8.78
C ARG A 11 1.97 7.06 8.20
N VAL A 12 1.37 7.36 7.06
CA VAL A 12 0.59 6.38 6.31
C VAL A 12 1.54 5.34 5.69
N HIS A 13 1.31 4.06 5.98
CA HIS A 13 2.10 2.96 5.44
C HIS A 13 1.48 2.45 4.15
N ILE A 14 2.18 2.63 3.03
CA ILE A 14 1.73 2.21 1.70
C ILE A 14 2.54 0.99 1.29
N GLY A 15 1.89 -0.18 1.18
CA GLY A 15 2.52 -1.44 0.80
C GLY A 15 2.30 -1.75 -0.68
N PHE A 16 3.38 -2.09 -1.40
CA PHE A 16 3.35 -2.53 -2.80
C PHE A 16 3.42 -4.05 -2.86
N PHE A 17 2.36 -4.67 -3.35
CA PHE A 17 2.19 -6.12 -3.42
C PHE A 17 2.00 -6.58 -4.86
N GLY A 18 2.14 -7.88 -5.10
CA GLY A 18 1.91 -8.50 -6.40
C GLY A 18 2.97 -9.56 -6.71
N ARG A 19 2.77 -10.24 -7.84
CA ARG A 19 3.68 -11.30 -8.29
C ARG A 19 5.08 -10.78 -8.58
N ARG A 20 6.00 -11.73 -8.69
CA ARG A 20 7.35 -11.48 -9.17
C ARG A 20 7.31 -10.88 -10.58
N ASN A 21 8.19 -9.97 -10.89
CA ASN A 21 8.30 -9.26 -12.17
C ASN A 21 7.07 -8.42 -12.59
N ALA A 22 6.04 -8.26 -11.76
CA ALA A 22 4.96 -7.31 -12.01
C ALA A 22 5.46 -5.84 -12.01
N GLY A 23 6.67 -5.58 -11.49
CA GLY A 23 7.30 -4.27 -11.49
C GLY A 23 7.00 -3.45 -10.22
N LYS A 24 6.74 -4.08 -9.07
CA LYS A 24 6.48 -3.40 -7.78
C LYS A 24 7.52 -2.34 -7.46
N SER A 25 8.80 -2.73 -7.44
CA SER A 25 9.93 -1.83 -7.17
C SER A 25 10.02 -0.70 -8.19
N SER A 26 9.72 -0.98 -9.46
CA SER A 26 9.72 0.04 -10.52
C SER A 26 8.59 1.04 -10.34
N VAL A 27 7.37 0.58 -10.03
CA VAL A 27 6.22 1.46 -9.75
C VAL A 27 6.49 2.30 -8.51
N LEU A 28 7.04 1.69 -7.44
CA LEU A 28 7.42 2.41 -6.23
C LEU A 28 8.44 3.52 -6.54
N ASN A 29 9.48 3.22 -7.31
CA ASN A 29 10.48 4.21 -7.73
C ASN A 29 9.86 5.32 -8.58
N ALA A 30 8.95 4.99 -9.51
CA ALA A 30 8.25 5.97 -10.32
C ALA A 30 7.34 6.89 -9.48
N VAL A 31 6.59 6.33 -8.51
CA VAL A 31 5.74 7.11 -7.60
C VAL A 31 6.58 8.04 -6.72
N THR A 32 7.74 7.59 -6.25
CA THR A 32 8.60 8.37 -5.36
C THR A 32 9.50 9.36 -6.10
N GLY A 33 9.71 9.18 -7.40
CA GLY A 33 10.67 9.94 -8.19
C GLY A 33 12.13 9.69 -7.78
N GLN A 34 12.40 8.57 -7.10
CA GLN A 34 13.71 8.21 -6.56
C GLN A 34 13.98 6.72 -6.73
N ASP A 35 15.24 6.35 -6.92
CA ASP A 35 15.67 4.94 -6.92
C ASP A 35 15.74 4.39 -5.49
N LEU A 36 14.58 4.20 -4.85
CA LEU A 36 14.47 3.73 -3.47
C LEU A 36 14.53 2.21 -3.36
N ALA A 37 13.98 1.51 -4.34
CA ALA A 37 13.98 0.06 -4.41
C ALA A 37 15.02 -0.43 -5.43
N VAL A 38 15.66 -1.57 -5.12
CA VAL A 38 16.64 -2.17 -6.05
C VAL A 38 15.88 -2.82 -7.20
N VAL A 39 15.88 -2.15 -8.37
CA VAL A 39 15.43 -2.75 -9.62
C VAL A 39 16.58 -3.54 -10.21
N SER A 40 16.49 -4.87 -10.14
CA SER A 40 17.50 -5.74 -10.71
C SER A 40 16.94 -6.50 -11.90
N GLY A 41 17.74 -6.66 -12.95
CA GLY A 41 17.43 -7.53 -14.09
C GLY A 41 17.43 -9.02 -13.74
N VAL A 42 17.83 -9.39 -12.50
CA VAL A 42 17.85 -10.76 -12.00
C VAL A 42 16.52 -11.05 -11.29
N LYS A 43 15.88 -12.15 -11.69
CA LYS A 43 14.59 -12.57 -11.12
C LYS A 43 14.70 -12.81 -9.60
N GLY A 44 13.81 -12.20 -8.81
CA GLY A 44 13.66 -12.45 -7.37
C GLY A 44 14.64 -11.72 -6.46
N THR A 45 14.96 -10.49 -6.75
CA THR A 45 15.97 -9.70 -6.04
C THR A 45 15.53 -9.22 -4.66
N THR A 46 14.24 -8.88 -4.47
CA THR A 46 13.73 -8.41 -3.17
C THR A 46 13.44 -9.62 -2.29
N THR A 47 14.31 -9.87 -1.32
CA THR A 47 14.16 -10.97 -0.34
C THR A 47 13.52 -10.51 0.97
N ASP A 48 13.74 -9.27 1.35
CA ASP A 48 13.20 -8.66 2.56
C ASP A 48 12.41 -7.40 2.21
N PRO A 49 11.32 -7.08 2.95
CA PRO A 49 10.58 -5.84 2.75
C PRO A 49 11.48 -4.63 2.99
N VAL A 50 11.49 -3.70 2.03
CA VAL A 50 12.24 -2.43 2.14
C VAL A 50 11.28 -1.34 2.59
N HIS A 51 11.57 -0.72 3.73
CA HIS A 51 10.80 0.39 4.29
C HIS A 51 11.50 1.70 4.01
N LYS A 52 10.81 2.67 3.46
CA LYS A 52 11.35 4.00 3.20
C LYS A 52 10.38 5.09 3.62
N ALA A 53 10.81 5.90 4.59
CA ALA A 53 10.06 7.06 5.02
C ALA A 53 10.32 8.24 4.07
N MET A 54 9.24 8.90 3.62
CA MET A 54 9.32 10.04 2.71
C MET A 54 8.07 10.93 2.81
N GLU A 55 8.05 12.00 2.05
CA GLU A 55 6.87 12.84 1.85
C GLU A 55 6.31 12.57 0.45
N LEU A 56 5.02 12.25 0.38
CA LEU A 56 4.28 12.05 -0.86
C LEU A 56 3.18 13.11 -0.95
N LEU A 57 3.35 14.09 -1.85
CA LEU A 57 2.31 15.10 -2.08
C LEU A 57 1.18 14.54 -2.94
N PRO A 58 -0.10 14.81 -2.62
CA PRO A 58 -0.57 15.70 -1.53
C PRO A 58 -0.84 15.01 -0.18
N LEU A 59 -0.48 13.71 -0.01
CA LEU A 59 -0.78 12.93 1.19
C LEU A 59 0.06 13.35 2.42
N GLY A 60 1.30 13.81 2.21
CA GLY A 60 2.21 14.17 3.30
C GLY A 60 3.20 13.06 3.68
N PRO A 61 3.54 12.92 4.98
CA PRO A 61 4.55 11.95 5.42
C PRO A 61 4.04 10.50 5.34
N VAL A 62 4.75 9.65 4.58
CA VAL A 62 4.41 8.24 4.35
C VAL A 62 5.59 7.32 4.60
N VAL A 63 5.30 6.03 4.76
CA VAL A 63 6.28 4.94 4.70
C VAL A 63 5.92 4.06 3.51
N MET A 64 6.76 4.05 2.49
CA MET A 64 6.65 3.15 1.35
C MET A 64 7.27 1.79 1.68
N ILE A 65 6.58 0.70 1.36
CA ILE A 65 7.03 -0.66 1.65
C ILE A 65 7.02 -1.47 0.35
N ASP A 66 8.22 -1.82 -0.13
CA ASP A 66 8.40 -2.77 -1.23
C ASP A 66 8.39 -4.20 -0.67
N THR A 67 7.59 -5.09 -1.25
CA THR A 67 7.46 -6.46 -0.78
C THR A 67 8.04 -7.48 -1.77
N PRO A 68 8.53 -8.64 -1.28
CA PRO A 68 8.86 -9.77 -2.15
C PRO A 68 7.66 -10.23 -2.99
N GLY A 69 7.92 -10.91 -4.12
CA GLY A 69 6.88 -11.52 -4.94
C GLY A 69 6.09 -12.60 -4.18
N ILE A 70 4.82 -12.75 -4.52
CA ILE A 70 3.89 -13.68 -3.85
C ILE A 70 3.77 -15.04 -4.55
N ASP A 71 4.41 -15.21 -5.68
CA ASP A 71 4.36 -16.39 -6.57
C ASP A 71 5.65 -17.22 -6.55
N ASP A 72 6.48 -17.06 -5.55
CA ASP A 72 7.72 -17.82 -5.42
C ASP A 72 7.44 -19.28 -4.98
N GLU A 73 7.93 -20.24 -5.75
CA GLU A 73 7.87 -21.66 -5.44
C GLU A 73 9.07 -22.14 -4.59
N GLY A 74 8.89 -23.22 -3.83
CA GLY A 74 9.91 -23.82 -2.98
C GLY A 74 9.96 -23.27 -1.56
N GLU A 75 10.89 -23.77 -0.73
CA GLU A 75 11.01 -23.41 0.69
C GLU A 75 11.28 -21.92 0.91
N LEU A 76 12.11 -21.30 0.08
CA LEU A 76 12.37 -19.85 0.12
C LEU A 76 11.17 -19.04 -0.34
N GLY A 77 10.38 -19.56 -1.29
CA GLY A 77 9.15 -18.92 -1.74
C GLY A 77 8.10 -18.83 -0.64
N GLY A 78 7.87 -19.90 0.11
CA GLY A 78 6.95 -19.90 1.24
C GLY A 78 7.31 -18.88 2.32
N LEU A 79 8.60 -18.66 2.59
CA LEU A 79 9.07 -17.63 3.54
C LEU A 79 8.82 -16.21 3.01
N ARG A 80 9.01 -15.96 1.73
CA ARG A 80 8.76 -14.64 1.11
C ARG A 80 7.28 -14.29 1.09
N VAL A 81 6.44 -15.25 0.72
CA VAL A 81 4.97 -15.11 0.79
C VAL A 81 4.54 -14.78 2.23
N LYS A 82 5.07 -15.50 3.23
CA LYS A 82 4.81 -15.22 4.64
C LYS A 82 5.24 -13.81 5.06
N LYS A 83 6.40 -13.35 4.60
CA LYS A 83 6.89 -11.97 4.85
C LYS A 83 5.96 -10.93 4.22
N SER A 84 5.50 -11.14 2.97
CA SER A 84 4.54 -10.24 2.32
C SER A 84 3.24 -10.15 3.10
N TYR A 85 2.73 -11.26 3.64
CA TYR A 85 1.54 -11.25 4.50
C TYR A 85 1.78 -10.58 5.87
N GLN A 86 2.99 -10.67 6.42
CA GLN A 86 3.33 -9.94 7.65
C GLN A 86 3.36 -8.42 7.43
N VAL A 87 3.82 -7.97 6.25
CA VAL A 87 3.79 -6.56 5.87
C VAL A 87 2.35 -6.05 5.76
N LEU A 88 1.44 -6.88 5.25
CA LEU A 88 0.03 -6.50 5.12
C LEU A 88 -0.59 -6.07 6.46
N ASN A 89 -0.14 -6.65 7.60
CA ASN A 89 -0.61 -6.25 8.93
C ASN A 89 -0.14 -4.85 9.36
N LYS A 90 0.83 -4.28 8.66
CA LYS A 90 1.39 -2.95 8.94
C LYS A 90 1.05 -1.94 7.85
N THR A 91 0.22 -2.35 6.90
CA THR A 91 -0.13 -1.55 5.72
C THR A 91 -1.45 -0.84 5.95
N ASP A 92 -1.46 0.45 5.72
CA ASP A 92 -2.66 1.30 5.80
C ASP A 92 -3.35 1.40 4.43
N VAL A 93 -2.57 1.45 3.35
CA VAL A 93 -3.06 1.48 1.96
C VAL A 93 -2.26 0.46 1.14
N ALA A 94 -2.95 -0.42 0.44
CA ALA A 94 -2.32 -1.44 -0.40
C ALA A 94 -2.35 -1.04 -1.89
N VAL A 95 -1.21 -1.22 -2.56
CA VAL A 95 -1.10 -1.15 -4.02
C VAL A 95 -0.86 -2.56 -4.54
N LEU A 96 -1.84 -3.12 -5.24
CA LEU A 96 -1.67 -4.40 -5.93
C LEU A 96 -1.16 -4.14 -7.34
N VAL A 97 0.11 -4.43 -7.57
CA VAL A 97 0.76 -4.26 -8.88
C VAL A 97 0.58 -5.53 -9.71
N VAL A 98 -0.09 -5.39 -10.85
CA VAL A 98 -0.36 -6.46 -11.80
C VAL A 98 0.32 -6.13 -13.12
N ASP A 99 0.87 -7.13 -13.80
CA ASP A 99 1.42 -6.98 -15.15
C ASP A 99 0.25 -6.84 -16.13
N HIS A 100 0.22 -5.73 -16.89
CA HIS A 100 -0.88 -5.42 -17.82
C HIS A 100 -1.08 -6.54 -18.84
N GLY A 101 0.00 -7.05 -19.44
CA GLY A 101 -0.09 -8.10 -20.47
C GLY A 101 -0.47 -9.48 -19.94
N GLN A 102 -0.27 -9.75 -18.63
CA GLN A 102 -0.58 -11.05 -18.03
C GLN A 102 -1.93 -11.06 -17.28
N GLY A 103 -2.42 -9.88 -16.90
CA GLY A 103 -3.62 -9.75 -16.08
C GLY A 103 -3.45 -10.32 -14.66
N MET A 104 -4.56 -10.43 -13.94
CA MET A 104 -4.61 -10.91 -12.55
C MET A 104 -4.60 -12.44 -12.49
N ALA A 105 -3.59 -13.02 -11.84
CA ALA A 105 -3.50 -14.46 -11.61
C ALA A 105 -4.21 -14.91 -10.32
N ALA A 106 -4.22 -16.21 -10.06
CA ALA A 106 -4.84 -16.79 -8.87
C ALA A 106 -4.22 -16.27 -7.56
N GLU A 107 -2.89 -16.08 -7.54
CA GLU A 107 -2.14 -15.56 -6.39
C GLU A 107 -2.50 -14.10 -6.10
N ASP A 108 -2.67 -13.28 -7.15
CA ASP A 108 -3.08 -11.89 -7.03
C ASP A 108 -4.50 -11.79 -6.45
N ARG A 109 -5.42 -12.67 -6.90
CA ARG A 109 -6.78 -12.76 -6.37
C ARG A 109 -6.82 -13.21 -4.91
N ALA A 110 -6.01 -14.22 -4.56
CA ALA A 110 -5.91 -14.70 -3.19
C ALA A 110 -5.41 -13.60 -2.25
N LEU A 111 -4.43 -12.81 -2.69
CA LEU A 111 -3.94 -11.67 -1.94
C LEU A 111 -4.98 -10.55 -1.83
N LEU A 112 -5.64 -10.22 -2.95
CA LEU A 112 -6.69 -9.21 -2.97
C LEU A 112 -7.83 -9.54 -2.00
N LYS A 113 -8.27 -10.81 -1.98
CA LYS A 113 -9.27 -11.30 -1.02
C LYS A 113 -8.83 -11.05 0.42
N ARG A 114 -7.57 -11.32 0.77
CA ARG A 114 -7.04 -11.06 2.11
C ARG A 114 -6.96 -9.57 2.45
N ILE A 115 -6.63 -8.71 1.47
CA ILE A 115 -6.64 -7.25 1.64
C ILE A 115 -8.07 -6.80 1.98
N GLN A 116 -9.06 -7.30 1.25
CA GLN A 116 -10.48 -6.99 1.48
C GLN A 116 -10.98 -7.51 2.83
N GLU A 117 -10.64 -8.75 3.21
CA GLU A 117 -10.97 -9.33 4.52
C GLU A 117 -10.43 -8.50 5.70
N LYS A 118 -9.32 -7.80 5.49
CA LYS A 118 -8.71 -6.89 6.47
C LYS A 118 -9.23 -5.45 6.38
N HIS A 119 -10.14 -5.18 5.45
CA HIS A 119 -10.67 -3.83 5.19
C HIS A 119 -9.59 -2.79 4.91
N ILE A 120 -8.47 -3.21 4.29
CA ILE A 120 -7.40 -2.30 3.89
C ILE A 120 -7.79 -1.65 2.56
N PRO A 121 -7.84 -0.32 2.45
CA PRO A 121 -8.02 0.37 1.19
C PRO A 121 -6.99 -0.09 0.15
N CYS A 122 -7.44 -0.39 -1.07
CA CYS A 122 -6.59 -0.96 -2.10
C CYS A 122 -6.83 -0.31 -3.45
N VAL A 123 -5.75 -0.07 -4.18
CA VAL A 123 -5.76 0.28 -5.60
C VAL A 123 -5.02 -0.78 -6.39
N ILE A 124 -5.52 -1.10 -7.59
CA ILE A 124 -4.87 -2.02 -8.52
C ILE A 124 -4.11 -1.18 -9.54
N ALA A 125 -2.78 -1.34 -9.58
CA ALA A 125 -1.91 -0.69 -10.55
C ALA A 125 -1.54 -1.69 -11.66
N CYS A 126 -2.14 -1.54 -12.84
CA CYS A 126 -1.82 -2.34 -14.02
C CYS A 126 -0.58 -1.76 -14.69
N ASN A 127 0.58 -2.32 -14.36
CA ASN A 127 1.88 -1.83 -14.81
C ASN A 127 2.28 -2.41 -16.17
N LYS A 128 3.22 -1.75 -16.84
CA LYS A 128 3.70 -2.04 -18.20
C LYS A 128 2.66 -1.76 -19.28
N ALA A 129 1.80 -0.77 -19.06
CA ALA A 129 0.80 -0.35 -20.04
C ALA A 129 1.42 0.19 -21.37
N ASP A 130 2.72 0.50 -21.34
CA ASP A 130 3.50 0.89 -22.52
C ASP A 130 3.79 -0.26 -23.50
N LEU A 131 3.61 -1.51 -23.08
CA LEU A 131 3.87 -2.69 -23.91
C LEU A 131 2.61 -3.18 -24.65
N ASP A 132 1.46 -2.56 -24.41
CA ASP A 132 0.20 -3.01 -24.99
C ASP A 132 -0.21 -2.19 -26.19
N ASP A 133 -0.07 -2.79 -27.39
CA ASP A 133 -0.63 -2.30 -28.66
C ASP A 133 -1.98 -2.98 -28.99
N SER A 134 -2.53 -3.81 -28.09
CA SER A 134 -3.73 -4.59 -28.36
C SER A 134 -5.02 -3.82 -28.07
N ALA A 135 -6.04 -4.02 -28.90
CA ALA A 135 -7.40 -3.50 -28.69
C ALA A 135 -8.13 -4.16 -27.49
N GLU A 136 -7.53 -5.19 -26.90
CA GLU A 136 -8.05 -5.93 -25.77
C GLU A 136 -7.31 -5.49 -24.48
N ASP A 137 -8.05 -4.82 -23.63
CA ASP A 137 -7.55 -4.30 -22.36
C ASP A 137 -7.81 -5.30 -21.22
N PRO A 138 -6.80 -6.07 -20.78
CA PRO A 138 -6.97 -7.05 -19.72
C PRO A 138 -7.22 -6.42 -18.34
N CYS A 139 -6.98 -5.13 -18.19
CA CYS A 139 -7.23 -4.38 -16.96
C CYS A 139 -8.57 -3.63 -16.97
N ASN A 140 -9.42 -3.84 -17.97
CA ASN A 140 -10.73 -3.18 -18.03
C ASN A 140 -11.69 -3.83 -17.02
N PRO A 141 -12.19 -3.11 -16.01
CA PRO A 141 -13.20 -3.64 -15.11
C PRO A 141 -14.48 -3.96 -15.88
N GLY A 142 -14.83 -5.24 -15.97
CA GLY A 142 -16.04 -5.73 -16.65
C GLY A 142 -15.82 -6.49 -17.95
N LYS A 143 -14.61 -6.58 -18.49
CA LYS A 143 -14.30 -7.50 -19.60
C LYS A 143 -13.72 -8.81 -19.10
N GLN A 144 -14.30 -9.93 -19.54
CA GLN A 144 -13.69 -11.26 -19.40
C GLN A 144 -12.57 -11.37 -20.43
N VAL A 145 -11.35 -11.63 -20.00
CA VAL A 145 -10.23 -11.90 -20.90
C VAL A 145 -10.16 -13.42 -21.09
N GLU A 146 -10.47 -13.89 -22.29
CA GLU A 146 -10.22 -15.26 -22.70
C GLU A 146 -8.73 -15.41 -23.08
N ALA A 147 -7.86 -15.51 -22.09
CA ALA A 147 -6.49 -15.92 -22.33
C ALA A 147 -6.41 -17.43 -22.12
N GLY A 148 -6.60 -18.23 -23.19
CA GLY A 148 -6.19 -19.65 -23.36
C GLY A 148 -6.37 -20.61 -22.17
N GLY A 149 -7.34 -20.42 -21.32
CA GLY A 149 -7.59 -21.15 -20.08
C GLY A 149 -8.95 -20.75 -19.50
N GLU A 150 -9.23 -21.09 -18.28
CA GLU A 150 -10.48 -20.77 -17.58
C GLU A 150 -10.85 -19.29 -17.67
N PRO A 151 -12.16 -18.93 -17.79
CA PRO A 151 -12.62 -17.56 -17.86
C PRO A 151 -12.12 -16.78 -16.63
N GLN A 152 -11.29 -15.77 -16.87
CA GLN A 152 -10.77 -14.92 -15.78
C GLN A 152 -11.90 -14.02 -15.30
N GLU A 153 -12.19 -14.05 -14.01
CA GLU A 153 -13.13 -13.11 -13.41
C GLU A 153 -12.62 -11.67 -13.59
N PRO A 154 -13.50 -10.73 -13.94
CA PRO A 154 -13.11 -9.33 -14.11
C PRO A 154 -12.61 -8.73 -12.79
N TYR A 155 -11.86 -7.64 -12.89
CA TYR A 155 -11.45 -6.87 -11.71
C TYR A 155 -12.67 -6.43 -10.90
N PRO A 156 -12.61 -6.47 -9.55
CA PRO A 156 -13.74 -6.03 -8.73
C PRO A 156 -14.12 -4.59 -9.05
N ALA A 157 -15.36 -4.35 -9.48
CA ALA A 157 -15.85 -3.02 -9.84
C ALA A 157 -15.82 -2.00 -8.68
N SER A 158 -15.63 -2.49 -7.45
CA SER A 158 -15.55 -1.66 -6.23
C SER A 158 -14.17 -1.07 -5.97
N LEU A 159 -13.15 -1.49 -6.73
CA LEU A 159 -11.77 -1.03 -6.51
C LEU A 159 -11.30 -0.14 -7.67
N PRO A 160 -10.53 0.92 -7.37
CA PRO A 160 -9.89 1.69 -8.41
C PRO A 160 -8.83 0.84 -9.14
N VAL A 161 -8.88 0.85 -10.47
CA VAL A 161 -7.91 0.19 -11.35
C VAL A 161 -7.27 1.26 -12.21
N ILE A 162 -5.96 1.42 -12.09
CA ILE A 162 -5.19 2.46 -12.79
C ILE A 162 -4.14 1.81 -13.68
N LYS A 163 -4.13 2.18 -14.95
CA LYS A 163 -3.09 1.78 -15.89
C LYS A 163 -1.86 2.64 -15.71
N VAL A 164 -0.73 2.01 -15.46
CA VAL A 164 0.53 2.71 -15.25
C VAL A 164 1.65 2.11 -16.10
N SER A 165 2.61 2.94 -16.43
CA SER A 165 3.92 2.50 -16.91
C SER A 165 5.00 3.12 -16.03
N ALA A 166 5.66 2.28 -15.27
CA ALA A 166 6.79 2.72 -14.45
C ALA A 166 7.99 3.19 -15.31
N LEU A 167 8.03 2.77 -16.58
CA LEU A 167 9.10 3.15 -17.51
C LEU A 167 8.87 4.55 -18.09
N THR A 168 7.65 4.84 -18.55
CA THR A 168 7.31 6.11 -19.22
C THR A 168 6.76 7.17 -18.29
N GLY A 169 6.33 6.78 -17.07
CA GLY A 169 5.66 7.65 -16.10
C GLY A 169 4.14 7.79 -16.34
N GLN A 170 3.59 7.13 -17.35
CA GLN A 170 2.15 7.16 -17.64
C GLN A 170 1.33 6.68 -16.44
N GLY A 171 0.26 7.39 -16.08
CA GLY A 171 -0.66 7.04 -15.01
C GLY A 171 -0.09 7.14 -13.59
N ILE A 172 1.17 7.53 -13.41
CA ILE A 172 1.81 7.61 -12.09
C ILE A 172 1.21 8.75 -11.25
N ASP A 173 0.88 9.88 -11.86
CA ASP A 173 0.29 11.00 -11.12
C ASP A 173 -1.16 10.68 -10.71
N GLU A 174 -1.93 10.01 -11.56
CA GLU A 174 -3.27 9.48 -11.20
C GLU A 174 -3.19 8.48 -10.04
N LEU A 175 -2.17 7.61 -10.04
CA LEU A 175 -1.93 6.69 -8.93
C LEU A 175 -1.60 7.44 -7.63
N LYS A 176 -0.80 8.52 -7.67
CA LYS A 176 -0.50 9.36 -6.49
C LYS A 176 -1.75 10.04 -5.92
N GLU A 177 -2.62 10.58 -6.79
CA GLU A 177 -3.88 11.19 -6.38
C GLU A 177 -4.80 10.15 -5.71
N CYS A 178 -4.96 8.98 -6.31
CA CYS A 178 -5.72 7.88 -5.73
C CYS A 178 -5.18 7.44 -4.37
N LEU A 179 -3.85 7.31 -4.22
CA LEU A 179 -3.21 6.99 -2.94
C LEU A 179 -3.46 8.06 -1.88
N ALA A 180 -3.46 9.33 -2.28
CA ALA A 180 -3.74 10.44 -1.37
C ALA A 180 -5.19 10.39 -0.87
N ASP A 181 -6.14 10.08 -1.73
CA ASP A 181 -7.55 9.98 -1.34
C ASP A 181 -7.82 8.76 -0.45
N LEU A 182 -7.23 7.61 -0.77
CA LEU A 182 -7.32 6.41 0.07
C LEU A 182 -6.66 6.61 1.45
N GLY A 183 -5.54 7.33 1.50
CA GLY A 183 -4.85 7.65 2.75
C GLY A 183 -5.63 8.57 3.67
N LYS A 184 -6.30 9.59 3.14
CA LYS A 184 -7.14 10.52 3.91
C LYS A 184 -8.33 9.81 4.58
N VAL A 185 -8.92 8.83 3.90
CA VAL A 185 -10.03 8.02 4.46
C VAL A 185 -9.56 7.26 5.70
N GLN A 186 -8.33 6.79 5.73
CA GLN A 186 -7.76 6.09 6.88
C GLN A 186 -7.51 7.03 8.08
N GLU A 187 -7.06 8.26 7.85
CA GLU A 187 -6.86 9.23 8.94
C GLU A 187 -8.18 9.62 9.60
N SER A 188 -9.25 9.81 8.83
CA SER A 188 -10.57 10.20 9.33
C SER A 188 -11.31 9.09 10.07
N GLY A 189 -10.92 7.82 9.90
CA GLY A 189 -11.58 6.66 10.51
C GLY A 189 -10.94 6.16 11.81
N ARG A 190 -9.74 6.60 12.17
CA ARG A 190 -9.03 6.14 13.37
C ARG A 190 -9.37 7.02 14.56
N ARG A 191 -10.42 6.64 15.28
CA ARG A 191 -10.72 7.21 16.61
C ARG A 191 -10.12 6.30 17.69
N ILE A 192 -9.56 6.92 18.73
CA ILE A 192 -9.02 6.21 19.90
C ILE A 192 -10.10 6.07 20.96
N VAL A 193 -10.77 7.16 21.28
CA VAL A 193 -11.86 7.25 22.27
C VAL A 193 -12.98 8.19 21.83
N GLY A 194 -12.82 8.98 20.79
CA GLY A 194 -13.75 10.02 20.37
C GLY A 194 -15.12 9.47 19.92
N ASP A 195 -15.21 8.18 19.56
CA ASP A 195 -16.46 7.48 19.25
C ASP A 195 -17.24 7.00 20.50
N LEU A 196 -16.59 7.04 21.66
CA LEU A 196 -17.17 6.69 22.95
C LEU A 196 -17.69 7.90 23.73
N LEU A 197 -17.51 9.12 23.21
CA LEU A 197 -17.80 10.37 23.89
C LEU A 197 -18.98 11.09 23.26
N GLU A 198 -19.80 11.71 24.11
CA GLU A 198 -20.87 12.60 23.69
C GLU A 198 -20.52 14.08 23.97
N PRO A 199 -21.11 15.05 23.24
CA PRO A 199 -20.91 16.46 23.52
C PRO A 199 -21.22 16.82 24.97
N SER A 200 -20.28 17.46 25.65
CA SER A 200 -20.32 17.84 27.08
C SER A 200 -19.88 16.75 28.06
N ASP A 201 -19.35 15.64 27.62
CA ASP A 201 -18.73 14.65 28.51
C ASP A 201 -17.45 15.18 29.16
N PHE A 202 -17.20 14.78 30.41
CA PHE A 202 -15.95 15.05 31.10
C PHE A 202 -15.00 13.90 30.94
N VAL A 203 -13.86 14.13 30.31
CA VAL A 203 -12.81 13.13 30.06
C VAL A 203 -11.65 13.33 31.03
N VAL A 204 -11.30 12.29 31.78
CA VAL A 204 -10.14 12.28 32.67
C VAL A 204 -9.07 11.38 32.08
N LEU A 205 -8.00 11.99 31.55
CA LEU A 205 -6.84 11.25 31.03
C LEU A 205 -5.87 10.94 32.17
N VAL A 206 -5.79 9.66 32.57
CA VAL A 206 -4.81 9.20 33.57
C VAL A 206 -3.52 8.83 32.89
N VAL A 207 -2.49 9.63 33.10
CA VAL A 207 -1.18 9.46 32.47
C VAL A 207 -0.18 8.93 33.48
N PRO A 208 0.43 7.76 33.30
CA PRO A 208 1.48 7.27 34.17
C PRO A 208 2.73 8.16 34.04
N ILE A 209 3.39 8.44 35.15
CA ILE A 209 4.70 9.11 35.16
C ILE A 209 5.74 8.04 34.78
N ASP A 210 6.15 8.05 33.51
CA ASP A 210 7.21 7.17 33.04
C ASP A 210 8.58 7.88 33.18
N LYS A 211 9.57 7.15 33.69
CA LYS A 211 10.97 7.63 33.78
C LYS A 211 11.59 7.90 32.40
N ALA A 212 11.04 7.29 31.35
CA ALA A 212 11.45 7.48 29.96
C ALA A 212 10.82 8.72 29.31
N ALA A 213 9.73 9.27 29.89
CA ALA A 213 9.10 10.47 29.37
C ALA A 213 9.90 11.72 29.80
N PRO A 214 10.18 12.65 28.87
CA PRO A 214 10.82 13.93 29.22
C PRO A 214 9.95 14.68 30.22
N LYS A 215 10.57 15.24 31.28
CA LYS A 215 9.87 15.96 32.34
C LYS A 215 8.91 17.04 31.75
N GLY A 216 7.64 16.91 32.04
CA GLY A 216 6.61 17.87 31.66
C GLY A 216 6.14 17.81 30.20
N ARG A 217 6.50 16.79 29.42
CA ARG A 217 6.00 16.60 28.05
C ARG A 217 5.08 15.38 27.96
N LEU A 218 3.95 15.56 27.31
CA LEU A 218 3.06 14.46 26.93
C LEU A 218 3.75 13.61 25.86
N ILE A 219 3.71 12.30 26.02
CA ILE A 219 4.16 11.36 25.00
C ILE A 219 3.12 11.29 23.85
N LEU A 220 3.57 10.83 22.69
CA LEU A 220 2.75 10.84 21.48
C LEU A 220 1.36 10.19 21.62
N PRO A 221 1.20 8.99 22.22
CA PRO A 221 -0.14 8.39 22.42
C PRO A 221 -1.10 9.28 23.22
N GLN A 222 -0.58 10.01 24.20
CA GLN A 222 -1.38 10.94 25.02
C GLN A 222 -1.84 12.14 24.19
N GLN A 223 -0.96 12.70 23.36
CA GLN A 223 -1.30 13.80 22.45
C GLN A 223 -2.32 13.36 21.41
N GLN A 224 -2.19 12.14 20.89
CA GLN A 224 -3.16 11.58 19.94
C GLN A 224 -4.54 11.41 20.59
N THR A 225 -4.61 10.89 21.80
CA THR A 225 -5.87 10.75 22.54
C THR A 225 -6.52 12.12 22.80
N ILE A 226 -5.75 13.14 23.16
CA ILE A 226 -6.27 14.51 23.38
C ILE A 226 -6.80 15.14 22.08
N ARG A 227 -6.20 14.83 20.93
CA ARG A 227 -6.65 15.33 19.62
C ARG A 227 -7.91 14.62 19.12
N ASP A 228 -8.16 13.41 19.59
CA ASP A 228 -9.29 12.58 19.19
C ASP A 228 -10.58 12.92 19.98
N ILE A 229 -10.42 13.58 21.13
CA ILE A 229 -11.50 14.11 21.98
C ILE A 229 -11.96 15.47 21.47
#